data_1ee892a44f26d90fb85d7a549e88c225
#
_entry.id   1ee892a44f26d90fb85d7a549e88c225
#
_cell.length_a   1.000
_cell.length_b   1.000
_cell.length_c   1.000
_cell.angle_alpha   90.00
_cell.angle_beta   90.00
_cell.angle_gamma   90.00
#
_symmetry.space_group_name_H-M   'P 1'
#
loop_
_entity.id
_entity.type
_entity.pdbx_description
1 polymer ?
#
loop_
_entity_poly.entity_id
_entity_poly.type
_entity_poly.pdbx_seq_one_letter_code
_entity_poly.pdbx_strand_id
1 'polypeptide(L)'
;MAGAWRGVLIEGVSGCGKSDLALRMLDHGFRLVADDRVLAWNCEGVLFGRAPDALANLIEVRGLGICAEPALRFCRIVLAARCEPVERLPDPAFNEYAGLSIPLISIAPLEAAAPAKLRRALQHLGRGAEGAYLGDLAAGVSPRPGGDSR
;
A
#
# COMPACT_ATOMS: atom_id res chain seq x y z
N MET A 1 -9.29 7.85 -13.87
CA MET A 1 -9.55 8.77 -12.82
C MET A 1 -8.52 8.71 -11.76
N ALA A 2 -7.90 9.82 -11.56
CA ALA A 2 -6.87 9.92 -10.54
C ALA A 2 -7.40 9.54 -9.17
N GLY A 3 -8.63 9.91 -8.87
CA GLY A 3 -9.20 9.60 -7.58
C GLY A 3 -9.48 8.14 -7.33
N ALA A 4 -9.27 7.30 -8.32
CA ALA A 4 -9.54 5.89 -8.17
C ALA A 4 -8.37 5.09 -7.60
N TRP A 5 -7.21 5.70 -7.41
CA TRP A 5 -6.08 5.00 -6.81
C TRP A 5 -6.29 4.82 -5.32
N ARG A 6 -6.10 3.61 -4.85
CA ARG A 6 -6.24 3.28 -3.44
C ARG A 6 -5.02 2.51 -3.00
N GLY A 7 -4.59 2.72 -1.78
CA GLY A 7 -3.29 2.30 -1.38
C GLY A 7 -3.21 1.28 -0.28
N VAL A 8 -2.11 0.56 -0.30
CA VAL A 8 -1.71 -0.32 0.79
C VAL A 8 -0.54 0.34 1.51
N LEU A 9 -0.67 0.48 2.82
CA LEU A 9 0.44 0.91 3.66
C LEU A 9 1.18 -0.33 4.12
N ILE A 10 2.44 -0.45 3.73
CA ILE A 10 3.27 -1.58 4.14
C ILE A 10 4.12 -1.14 5.31
N GLU A 11 4.03 -1.83 6.42
CA GLU A 11 4.77 -1.47 7.63
C GLU A 11 5.55 -2.65 8.17
N GLY A 12 6.58 -2.36 8.94
CA GLY A 12 7.44 -3.37 9.53
C GLY A 12 8.75 -2.74 9.93
N VAL A 13 9.58 -3.52 10.62
CA VAL A 13 10.86 -3.02 11.08
C VAL A 13 11.79 -2.79 9.88
N SER A 14 12.76 -1.92 10.08
CA SER A 14 13.76 -1.65 9.07
C SER A 14 14.48 -2.96 8.69
N GLY A 15 14.66 -3.17 7.39
CA GLY A 15 15.34 -4.36 6.91
C GLY A 15 14.47 -5.58 6.75
N CYS A 16 13.17 -5.48 6.99
CA CYS A 16 12.31 -6.65 6.87
C CYS A 16 11.92 -6.99 5.44
N GLY A 17 12.25 -6.13 4.47
CA GLY A 17 11.96 -6.43 3.07
C GLY A 17 10.87 -5.58 2.46
N LYS A 18 10.47 -4.48 3.11
CA LYS A 18 9.40 -3.62 2.59
C LYS A 18 9.73 -3.02 1.23
N SER A 19 10.92 -2.46 1.09
CA SER A 19 11.29 -1.83 -0.19
C SER A 19 11.43 -2.86 -1.29
N ASP A 20 11.93 -4.05 -0.96
CA ASP A 20 12.03 -5.13 -1.94
C ASP A 20 10.63 -5.55 -2.40
N LEU A 21 9.70 -5.66 -1.47
CA LEU A 21 8.32 -6.00 -1.81
C LEU A 21 7.72 -4.92 -2.70
N ALA A 22 7.90 -3.66 -2.34
CA ALA A 22 7.38 -2.55 -3.13
C ALA A 22 7.92 -2.60 -4.56
N LEU A 23 9.21 -2.85 -4.71
CA LEU A 23 9.82 -2.95 -6.03
C LEU A 23 9.16 -4.05 -6.86
N ARG A 24 8.96 -5.23 -6.26
CA ARG A 24 8.31 -6.33 -6.98
C ARG A 24 6.86 -6.01 -7.33
N MET A 25 6.18 -5.26 -6.46
CA MET A 25 4.79 -4.89 -6.72
C MET A 25 4.67 -3.99 -7.94
N LEU A 26 5.67 -3.18 -8.22
CA LEU A 26 5.65 -2.33 -9.41
C LEU A 26 5.51 -3.15 -10.68
N ASP A 27 6.05 -4.38 -10.68
CA ASP A 27 5.91 -5.27 -11.83
C ASP A 27 4.53 -5.92 -11.91
N HIS A 28 3.70 -5.71 -10.91
CA HIS A 28 2.36 -6.31 -10.85
C HIS A 28 1.26 -5.28 -10.99
N GLY A 29 1.56 -4.15 -11.62
CA GLY A 29 0.56 -3.13 -11.90
C GLY A 29 0.37 -2.12 -10.80
N PHE A 30 1.19 -2.17 -9.77
CA PHE A 30 1.15 -1.19 -8.70
C PHE A 30 1.97 0.04 -9.07
N ARG A 31 1.68 1.15 -8.43
CA ARG A 31 2.45 2.37 -8.60
C ARG A 31 2.98 2.83 -7.26
N LEU A 32 4.16 3.40 -7.28
CA LEU A 32 4.78 3.91 -6.06
C LEU A 32 4.06 5.18 -5.61
N VAL A 33 3.90 5.31 -4.31
CA VAL A 33 3.51 6.58 -3.68
C VAL A 33 4.66 7.04 -2.80
N ALA A 34 5.16 6.16 -1.96
CA ALA A 34 6.25 6.48 -1.03
C ALA A 34 7.03 5.23 -0.70
N ASP A 35 8.33 5.41 -0.47
CA ASP A 35 9.20 4.39 0.07
C ASP A 35 9.77 4.92 1.37
N ASP A 36 10.10 4.03 2.30
CA ASP A 36 10.73 4.32 3.57
C ASP A 36 9.85 5.10 4.54
N ARG A 37 9.32 6.26 4.17
CA ARG A 37 8.51 7.08 5.06
C ARG A 37 7.25 7.55 4.36
N VAL A 38 6.16 7.56 5.12
CA VAL A 38 4.86 7.98 4.62
C VAL A 38 4.29 9.01 5.58
N LEU A 39 3.81 10.10 5.02
CA LEU A 39 3.03 11.07 5.77
C LEU A 39 1.57 10.75 5.54
N ALA A 40 0.84 10.45 6.62
CA ALA A 40 -0.55 10.07 6.54
C ALA A 40 -1.41 11.10 7.25
N TRP A 41 -2.59 11.37 6.71
CA TRP A 41 -3.51 12.31 7.34
C TRP A 41 -4.95 11.90 7.11
N ASN A 42 -5.82 12.37 7.99
CA ASN A 42 -7.25 12.13 7.93
C ASN A 42 -7.91 13.35 7.30
N CYS A 43 -8.62 13.14 6.21
CA CYS A 43 -9.40 14.20 5.58
C CYS A 43 -10.83 13.71 5.45
N GLU A 44 -11.70 14.26 6.29
CA GLU A 44 -13.13 13.93 6.28
C GLU A 44 -13.40 12.43 6.34
N GLY A 45 -12.69 11.75 7.22
CA GLY A 45 -12.89 10.32 7.42
C GLY A 45 -12.19 9.41 6.45
N VAL A 46 -11.35 9.97 5.59
CA VAL A 46 -10.57 9.20 4.62
C VAL A 46 -9.10 9.38 4.95
N LEU A 47 -8.38 8.25 5.00
CA LEU A 47 -6.95 8.29 5.26
C LEU A 47 -6.21 8.46 3.94
N PHE A 48 -5.35 9.47 3.88
CA PHE A 48 -4.49 9.71 2.74
C PHE A 48 -3.03 9.55 3.13
N GLY A 49 -2.18 9.29 2.16
CA GLY A 49 -0.75 9.20 2.40
C GLY A 49 0.04 9.74 1.22
N ARG A 50 1.24 10.23 1.53
CA ARG A 50 2.17 10.69 0.52
C ARG A 50 3.60 10.57 1.03
N ALA A 51 4.55 10.69 0.12
CA ALA A 51 5.95 10.74 0.51
C ALA A 51 6.29 12.12 1.06
N PRO A 52 7.25 12.21 2.00
CA PRO A 52 7.86 13.51 2.31
C PRO A 52 8.50 14.07 1.05
N ASP A 53 8.51 15.39 0.92
CA ASP A 53 9.01 16.02 -0.30
C ASP A 53 10.42 15.57 -0.66
N ALA A 54 11.28 15.43 0.32
CA ALA A 54 12.68 15.05 0.08
C ALA A 54 12.83 13.62 -0.44
N LEU A 55 11.80 12.79 -0.26
CA LEU A 55 11.84 11.37 -0.65
C LEU A 55 10.90 11.07 -1.82
N ALA A 56 10.28 12.08 -2.37
CA ALA A 56 9.31 11.87 -3.45
C ALA A 56 10.00 11.33 -4.69
N ASN A 57 9.33 10.37 -5.35
CA ASN A 57 9.80 9.76 -6.60
C ASN A 57 11.13 9.02 -6.43
N LEU A 58 11.37 8.48 -5.26
CA LEU A 58 12.59 7.71 -4.98
C LEU A 58 12.23 6.37 -4.36
N ILE A 59 12.96 5.35 -4.74
CA ILE A 59 12.84 4.02 -4.14
C ILE A 59 14.23 3.45 -3.93
N GLU A 60 14.43 2.81 -2.80
CA GLU A 60 15.69 2.14 -2.53
C GLU A 60 15.67 0.75 -3.14
N VAL A 61 16.65 0.46 -4.00
CA VAL A 61 16.79 -0.85 -4.61
C VAL A 61 18.06 -1.46 -4.05
N ARG A 62 17.90 -2.52 -3.27
CA ARG A 62 19.03 -3.17 -2.63
C ARG A 62 20.04 -3.61 -3.69
N GLY A 63 21.28 -3.23 -3.48
CA GLY A 63 22.35 -3.52 -4.42
C GLY A 63 22.55 -2.45 -5.48
N LEU A 64 21.60 -1.56 -5.66
CA LEU A 64 21.72 -0.47 -6.63
C LEU A 64 21.73 0.91 -5.97
N GLY A 65 21.07 1.04 -4.83
CA GLY A 65 20.99 2.31 -4.14
C GLY A 65 19.64 3.00 -4.34
N ILE A 66 19.63 4.31 -4.21
CA ILE A 66 18.40 5.09 -4.35
C ILE A 66 18.17 5.34 -5.84
N CYS A 67 17.01 4.93 -6.32
CA CYS A 67 16.67 5.05 -7.73
C CYS A 67 15.46 5.95 -7.90
N ALA A 68 15.41 6.66 -9.01
CA ALA A 68 14.24 7.45 -9.36
C ALA A 68 13.14 6.52 -9.86
N GLU A 69 11.94 6.76 -9.36
CA GLU A 69 10.77 6.00 -9.78
C GLU A 69 9.58 6.93 -9.82
N PRO A 70 8.94 7.12 -10.97
CA PRO A 70 7.77 8.00 -11.05
C PRO A 70 6.71 7.52 -10.06
N ALA A 71 6.19 8.43 -9.26
CA ALA A 71 5.28 8.08 -8.19
C ALA A 71 4.03 8.95 -8.23
N LEU A 72 2.95 8.43 -7.67
CA LEU A 72 1.76 9.22 -7.43
C LEU A 72 2.05 10.19 -6.30
N ARG A 73 1.44 11.37 -6.38
CA ARG A 73 1.67 12.39 -5.36
C ARG A 73 1.04 12.02 -4.02
N PHE A 74 -0.08 11.33 -4.06
CA PHE A 74 -0.74 10.84 -2.85
C PHE A 74 -1.79 9.80 -3.27
N CYS A 75 -2.29 9.07 -2.28
CA CYS A 75 -3.41 8.16 -2.53
C CYS A 75 -4.18 7.94 -1.24
N ARG A 76 -5.39 7.40 -1.37
CA ARG A 76 -6.14 6.92 -0.21
C ARG A 76 -5.52 5.63 0.27
N ILE A 77 -5.43 5.48 1.59
CA ILE A 77 -4.97 4.23 2.20
C ILE A 77 -6.19 3.46 2.64
N VAL A 78 -6.37 2.27 2.12
CA VAL A 78 -7.54 1.45 2.44
C VAL A 78 -7.18 0.12 3.09
N LEU A 79 -5.90 -0.20 3.15
CA LEU A 79 -5.42 -1.46 3.70
C LEU A 79 -4.03 -1.25 4.26
N ALA A 80 -3.72 -1.89 5.37
CA ALA A 80 -2.36 -1.93 5.90
C ALA A 80 -1.87 -3.36 5.89
N ALA A 81 -0.61 -3.55 5.56
CA ALA A 81 0.03 -4.86 5.54
C ALA A 81 1.26 -4.79 6.42
N ARG A 82 1.30 -5.63 7.45
CA ARG A 82 2.42 -5.66 8.39
C ARG A 82 3.32 -6.83 8.07
N CYS A 83 4.60 -6.55 7.94
CA CYS A 83 5.59 -7.59 7.67
C CYS A 83 5.84 -8.37 8.95
N GLU A 84 5.24 -9.53 9.06
CA GLU A 84 5.32 -10.40 10.22
C GLU A 84 4.86 -11.79 9.82
N PRO A 85 5.09 -12.81 10.66
CA PRO A 85 4.65 -14.17 10.34
C PRO A 85 3.16 -14.23 10.06
N VAL A 86 2.79 -15.04 9.09
CA VAL A 86 1.42 -15.14 8.61
C VAL A 86 0.76 -16.41 9.12
N GLU A 87 -0.44 -16.27 9.70
CA GLU A 87 -1.24 -17.42 10.07
C GLU A 87 -2.01 -17.90 8.84
N ARG A 88 -2.32 -19.20 8.85
CA ARG A 88 -3.01 -19.77 7.71
C ARG A 88 -4.38 -19.17 7.49
N LEU A 89 -5.16 -19.02 8.53
CA LEU A 89 -6.50 -18.44 8.48
C LEU A 89 -6.64 -17.43 9.61
N PRO A 90 -6.12 -16.21 9.41
CA PRO A 90 -6.12 -15.24 10.49
C PRO A 90 -7.50 -14.64 10.71
N ASP A 91 -7.74 -14.22 11.94
CA ASP A 91 -8.92 -13.44 12.23
C ASP A 91 -8.80 -12.04 11.63
N PRO A 92 -9.93 -11.40 11.32
CA PRO A 92 -9.87 -10.01 10.86
C PRO A 92 -9.18 -9.12 11.88
N ALA A 93 -8.34 -8.24 11.39
CA ALA A 93 -7.59 -7.32 12.24
C ALA A 93 -7.63 -5.92 11.65
N PHE A 94 -7.45 -4.93 12.51
CA PHE A 94 -7.47 -3.52 12.12
C PHE A 94 -6.39 -2.79 12.89
N ASN A 95 -5.92 -1.69 12.34
CA ASN A 95 -5.02 -0.81 13.04
C ASN A 95 -5.47 0.63 12.83
N GLU A 96 -5.10 1.50 13.75
CA GLU A 96 -5.55 2.88 13.72
C GLU A 96 -4.46 3.78 13.20
N TYR A 97 -4.82 4.65 12.26
CA TYR A 97 -3.92 5.65 11.69
C TYR A 97 -4.67 6.97 11.63
N ALA A 98 -4.11 7.99 12.24
CA ALA A 98 -4.72 9.32 12.26
C ALA A 98 -6.19 9.28 12.70
N GLY A 99 -6.51 8.40 13.64
CA GLY A 99 -7.85 8.26 14.17
C GLY A 99 -8.79 7.40 13.34
N LEU A 100 -8.31 6.79 12.26
CA LEU A 100 -9.13 5.97 11.38
C LEU A 100 -8.72 4.51 11.49
N SER A 101 -9.71 3.62 11.54
CA SER A 101 -9.50 2.18 11.64
C SER A 101 -9.37 1.60 10.23
N ILE A 102 -8.25 0.99 9.94
CA ILE A 102 -7.94 0.46 8.62
C ILE A 102 -7.70 -1.05 8.75
N PRO A 103 -8.28 -1.86 7.84
CA PRO A 103 -8.02 -3.30 7.86
C PRO A 103 -6.52 -3.59 7.79
N LEU A 104 -6.09 -4.56 8.57
CA LEU A 104 -4.69 -4.92 8.69
C LEU A 104 -4.51 -6.40 8.39
N ILE A 105 -3.53 -6.71 7.54
CA ILE A 105 -3.16 -8.10 7.29
C ILE A 105 -1.68 -8.28 7.59
N SER A 106 -1.28 -9.53 7.85
CA SER A 106 0.12 -9.88 7.95
C SER A 106 0.60 -10.36 6.60
N ILE A 107 1.83 -10.02 6.26
CA ILE A 107 2.42 -10.40 4.98
C ILE A 107 3.86 -10.82 5.20
N ALA A 108 4.27 -11.88 4.51
CA ALA A 108 5.68 -12.30 4.49
C ALA A 108 6.32 -11.67 3.25
N PRO A 109 7.04 -10.57 3.41
CA PRO A 109 7.43 -9.74 2.27
C PRO A 109 8.37 -10.43 1.28
N LEU A 110 9.12 -11.43 1.74
CA LEU A 110 10.07 -12.09 0.85
C LEU A 110 9.49 -13.29 0.13
N GLU A 111 8.25 -13.67 0.42
CA GLU A 111 7.58 -14.72 -0.32
C GLU A 111 7.33 -14.30 -1.77
N ALA A 112 7.50 -15.25 -2.69
CA ALA A 112 7.19 -14.98 -4.09
C ALA A 112 5.73 -14.56 -4.28
N ALA A 113 4.84 -15.12 -3.47
CA ALA A 113 3.41 -14.85 -3.60
C ALA A 113 2.96 -13.56 -2.93
N ALA A 114 3.85 -12.84 -2.25
CA ALA A 114 3.44 -11.65 -1.50
C ALA A 114 2.71 -10.60 -2.37
N PRO A 115 3.21 -10.24 -3.56
CA PRO A 115 2.47 -9.27 -4.38
C PRO A 115 1.08 -9.77 -4.76
N ALA A 116 0.94 -11.04 -5.10
CA ALA A 116 -0.36 -11.60 -5.46
C ALA A 116 -1.31 -11.57 -4.26
N LYS A 117 -0.80 -11.86 -3.08
CA LYS A 117 -1.62 -11.82 -1.87
C LYS A 117 -2.10 -10.42 -1.56
N LEU A 118 -1.24 -9.41 -1.74
CA LEU A 118 -1.64 -8.04 -1.51
C LEU A 118 -2.70 -7.60 -2.50
N ARG A 119 -2.57 -7.99 -3.75
CA ARG A 119 -3.58 -7.67 -4.75
C ARG A 119 -4.93 -8.27 -4.37
N ARG A 120 -4.93 -9.55 -3.94
CA ARG A 120 -6.17 -10.19 -3.50
C ARG A 120 -6.75 -9.52 -2.28
N ALA A 121 -5.90 -9.15 -1.33
CA ALA A 121 -6.37 -8.49 -0.13
C ALA A 121 -7.02 -7.15 -0.46
N LEU A 122 -6.47 -6.40 -1.40
CA LEU A 122 -7.09 -5.16 -1.85
C LEU A 122 -8.45 -5.41 -2.46
N GLN A 123 -8.58 -6.47 -3.23
CA GLN A 123 -9.85 -6.79 -3.86
C GLN A 123 -10.93 -7.16 -2.86
N HIS A 124 -10.55 -7.78 -1.75
CA HIS A 124 -11.52 -8.29 -0.79
C HIS A 124 -11.68 -7.41 0.44
N LEU A 125 -10.56 -6.98 1.01
CA LEU A 125 -10.57 -6.26 2.28
C LEU A 125 -10.57 -4.74 2.10
N GLY A 126 -9.93 -4.26 1.05
CA GLY A 126 -9.88 -2.84 0.78
C GLY A 126 -11.15 -2.28 0.19
N ARG A 127 -12.15 -3.11 -0.03
CA ARG A 127 -13.37 -2.65 -0.65
C ARG A 127 -14.15 -1.71 0.23
N GLY A 128 -14.26 -2.05 1.47
CA GLY A 128 -15.06 -1.25 2.36
C GLY A 128 -16.54 -1.41 2.08
N ALA A 129 -17.34 -0.81 2.93
CA ALA A 129 -18.77 -0.93 2.86
C ALA A 129 -19.35 -0.29 1.61
N GLU A 130 -18.67 0.68 1.05
CA GLU A 130 -19.17 1.37 -0.13
C GLU A 130 -18.82 0.66 -1.42
N GLY A 131 -18.26 -0.51 -1.34
CA GLY A 131 -17.83 -1.17 -2.54
C GLY A 131 -16.69 -0.48 -3.24
N ALA A 132 -15.95 0.30 -2.55
CA ALA A 132 -14.83 1.01 -3.12
C ALA A 132 -13.80 0.06 -3.68
N TYR A 133 -12.67 0.56 -4.16
CA TYR A 133 -11.66 -0.27 -4.73
C TYR A 133 -10.38 0.50 -4.86
N LEU A 134 -9.54 0.30 -5.45
CA LEU A 134 -8.24 -0.25 -5.32
C LEU A 134 -7.14 0.69 -5.68
N GLY A 135 -6.09 0.68 -5.06
CA GLY A 135 -4.87 1.41 -5.22
C GLY A 135 -4.01 1.05 -4.07
N ASP A 136 -2.84 1.53 -4.00
CA ASP A 136 -2.07 1.30 -2.80
C ASP A 136 -1.00 2.33 -2.59
N LEU A 137 -0.36 2.26 -1.45
CA LEU A 137 0.49 3.30 -0.97
C LEU A 137 1.94 3.14 -1.37
N ALA A 138 2.50 1.99 -1.09
CA ALA A 138 3.89 1.74 -1.42
C ALA A 138 4.06 1.63 -2.92
N ALA A 139 3.09 1.01 -3.54
CA ALA A 139 3.03 0.89 -4.97
C ALA A 139 1.56 0.94 -5.32
N GLY A 140 1.19 1.73 -6.27
CA GLY A 140 -0.22 1.92 -6.60
C GLY A 140 -0.71 0.88 -7.57
N VAL A 141 -1.98 0.55 -7.46
CA VAL A 141 -2.64 -0.33 -8.41
C VAL A 141 -3.45 0.53 -9.33
N SER A 142 -3.47 0.20 -10.60
CA SER A 142 -4.26 0.99 -11.53
C SER A 142 -5.72 1.00 -11.09
N PRO A 143 -6.43 2.09 -11.36
CA PRO A 143 -7.82 2.18 -10.98
C PRO A 143 -8.62 1.08 -11.64
N ARG A 144 -9.60 0.57 -10.91
CA ARG A 144 -10.48 -0.37 -11.52
C ARG A 144 -11.29 0.28 -12.59
N PRO A 145 -11.33 -0.31 -13.74
CA PRO A 145 -12.16 0.25 -14.80
C PRO A 145 -13.62 0.33 -14.34
N GLY A 146 -14.24 1.45 -14.52
CA GLY A 146 -15.62 1.63 -14.16
C GLY A 146 -15.90 1.49 -12.68
N GLY A 147 -14.94 1.47 -11.98
CA GLY A 147 -15.09 1.25 -10.60
C GLY A 147 -15.74 2.34 -9.90
N ASP A 148 -16.17 2.49 -9.27
CA ASP A 148 -16.62 3.21 -8.67
C ASP A 148 -16.17 4.04 -7.96
N SER A 149 -16.35 4.53 -7.63
CA SER A 149 -15.84 5.15 -7.15
C SER A 149 -15.83 5.63 -6.18
N ARG A 150 -16.12 6.02 -5.84
CA ARG A 150 -16.18 6.53 -4.93
C ARG A 150 -15.90 7.23 -4.64
#